data_ab520b3c8f77512c4c426384b50b0072
#
_entry.id   ab520b3c8f77512c4c426384b50b0072
#
_cell.length_a   1.000
_cell.length_b   1.000
_cell.length_c   1.000
_cell.angle_alpha   90.00
_cell.angle_beta   90.00
_cell.angle_gamma   90.00
#
_symmetry.space_group_name_H-M   'P 1'
#
loop_
_entity.id
_entity.type
_entity.pdbx_description
1 polymer ?
#
loop_
_entity_poly.entity_id
_entity_poly.type
_entity_poly.pdbx_seq_one_letter_code
_entity_poly.pdbx_strand_id
1 'polypeptide(L)'
;MFYPDAVNDDFDNSAIDINETDFNGKVIYGKNVLIGKNVSIGANCKIGHNTIIEKNVSIGDNCSIGSNTIIRNSLISNNVKILDNCVVGKHGFGFFPDKIKNLRYPHIGVVIIEENCEIGCGSTIDRGSMSNTVIGKNTYLDNQIHIAHNVKIGENSIIAGQVGIAGSSIIGSNVRIGGQAGISGHIKVGNNVEIGGGSGVIKNIPDNTKVMGYPAKNIREFIRDNK
;
A
#
# COMPACT_ATOMS: atom_id res chain seq x y z
N MET A 1 -18.64 -14.50 -7.28
CA MET A 1 -18.11 -15.87 -7.02
C MET A 1 -17.35 -15.79 -5.71
N PHE A 2 -17.69 -16.60 -4.75
CA PHE A 2 -17.00 -16.66 -3.47
C PHE A 2 -15.80 -17.62 -3.58
N TYR A 3 -14.61 -17.15 -3.27
CA TYR A 3 -13.40 -17.98 -3.26
C TYR A 3 -13.04 -18.32 -1.81
N PRO A 4 -13.29 -19.53 -1.33
CA PRO A 4 -13.00 -19.90 0.07
C PRO A 4 -11.55 -19.65 0.47
N ASP A 5 -10.61 -19.90 -0.43
CA ASP A 5 -9.17 -19.69 -0.18
C ASP A 5 -8.77 -18.22 -0.09
N ALA A 6 -9.62 -17.28 -0.55
CA ALA A 6 -9.32 -15.85 -0.49
C ALA A 6 -9.34 -15.29 0.94
N VAL A 7 -9.96 -15.98 1.89
CA VAL A 7 -10.01 -15.60 3.31
C VAL A 7 -8.84 -16.15 4.12
N ASN A 8 -8.09 -17.11 3.56
CA ASN A 8 -6.93 -17.69 4.22
C ASN A 8 -5.74 -16.72 4.10
N ASP A 9 -5.17 -16.35 5.24
CA ASP A 9 -4.01 -15.46 5.34
C ASP A 9 -2.75 -16.21 5.83
N ASP A 10 -2.77 -17.54 5.81
CA ASP A 10 -1.60 -18.35 6.07
C ASP A 10 -0.54 -18.14 4.98
N PHE A 11 0.69 -18.51 5.27
CA PHE A 11 1.74 -18.44 4.26
C PHE A 11 1.45 -19.39 3.07
N ASP A 12 1.94 -19.04 1.91
CA ASP A 12 1.72 -19.81 0.68
C ASP A 12 2.63 -21.06 0.63
N ASN A 13 2.07 -22.22 0.99
CA ASN A 13 2.74 -23.51 0.90
C ASN A 13 3.10 -23.94 -0.54
N SER A 14 2.56 -23.27 -1.56
CA SER A 14 2.83 -23.61 -2.94
C SER A 14 4.05 -22.87 -3.50
N ALA A 15 4.65 -21.96 -2.71
CA ALA A 15 5.79 -21.17 -3.15
C ALA A 15 7.05 -22.05 -3.24
N ILE A 16 7.71 -21.98 -4.38
CA ILE A 16 8.97 -22.69 -4.70
C ILE A 16 10.06 -21.69 -5.06
N ASP A 17 11.32 -22.12 -5.07
CA ASP A 17 12.42 -21.27 -5.51
C ASP A 17 12.25 -20.87 -6.99
N ILE A 18 12.54 -19.62 -7.32
CA ILE A 18 12.39 -19.08 -8.67
C ILE A 18 13.21 -19.86 -9.71
N ASN A 19 14.33 -20.48 -9.30
CA ASN A 19 15.15 -21.32 -10.17
C ASN A 19 14.40 -22.58 -10.67
N GLU A 20 13.35 -23.00 -9.97
CA GLU A 20 12.51 -24.14 -10.31
C GLU A 20 11.27 -23.74 -11.13
N THR A 21 11.16 -22.47 -11.51
CA THR A 21 10.03 -21.93 -12.27
C THR A 21 10.39 -21.60 -13.70
N ASP A 22 9.38 -21.36 -14.54
CA ASP A 22 9.54 -20.88 -15.92
C ASP A 22 10.11 -19.45 -16.02
N PHE A 23 10.30 -18.75 -14.89
CA PHE A 23 10.94 -17.43 -14.84
C PHE A 23 12.46 -17.50 -14.82
N ASN A 24 13.05 -18.67 -14.57
CA ASN A 24 14.50 -18.87 -14.61
C ASN A 24 15.07 -18.42 -15.96
N GLY A 25 15.99 -17.47 -15.94
CA GLY A 25 16.60 -16.87 -17.13
C GLY A 25 15.73 -15.82 -17.87
N LYS A 26 14.49 -15.58 -17.44
CA LYS A 26 13.58 -14.58 -18.05
C LYS A 26 13.51 -13.27 -17.27
N VAL A 27 13.79 -13.29 -15.99
CA VAL A 27 13.85 -12.11 -15.12
C VAL A 27 15.18 -12.05 -14.40
N ILE A 28 15.58 -10.86 -13.95
CA ILE A 28 16.77 -10.69 -13.10
C ILE A 28 16.34 -10.84 -11.65
N TYR A 29 16.94 -11.75 -10.91
CA TYR A 29 16.57 -12.00 -9.52
C TYR A 29 17.75 -12.24 -8.59
N GLY A 30 17.54 -11.96 -7.30
CA GLY A 30 18.52 -12.20 -6.24
C GLY A 30 18.49 -13.64 -5.72
N LYS A 31 19.03 -13.86 -4.54
CA LYS A 31 19.02 -15.15 -3.84
C LYS A 31 17.75 -15.32 -3.00
N ASN A 32 17.31 -16.57 -2.79
CA ASN A 32 16.16 -16.93 -1.94
C ASN A 32 14.87 -16.22 -2.37
N VAL A 33 14.56 -16.20 -3.66
CA VAL A 33 13.30 -15.67 -4.19
C VAL A 33 12.31 -16.81 -4.31
N LEU A 34 11.17 -16.67 -3.65
CA LEU A 34 10.10 -17.68 -3.66
C LEU A 34 8.92 -17.19 -4.48
N ILE A 35 8.41 -18.05 -5.35
CA ILE A 35 7.32 -17.77 -6.29
C ILE A 35 6.17 -18.75 -6.05
N GLY A 36 5.00 -18.23 -5.76
CA GLY A 36 3.78 -19.00 -5.57
C GLY A 36 3.13 -19.48 -6.88
N LYS A 37 2.13 -20.31 -6.76
CA LYS A 37 1.38 -20.86 -7.90
C LYS A 37 0.60 -19.76 -8.63
N ASN A 38 0.50 -19.89 -9.97
CA ASN A 38 -0.23 -18.95 -10.85
C ASN A 38 0.28 -17.49 -10.78
N VAL A 39 1.52 -17.27 -10.41
CA VAL A 39 2.17 -15.95 -10.51
C VAL A 39 2.46 -15.67 -11.97
N SER A 40 2.24 -14.42 -12.39
CA SER A 40 2.69 -13.92 -13.70
C SER A 40 3.64 -12.74 -13.50
N ILE A 41 4.77 -12.74 -14.23
CA ILE A 41 5.76 -11.67 -14.19
C ILE A 41 6.10 -11.31 -15.63
N GLY A 42 5.96 -10.03 -15.96
CA GLY A 42 6.24 -9.49 -17.29
C GLY A 42 7.72 -9.41 -17.62
N ALA A 43 8.01 -8.88 -18.78
CA ALA A 43 9.39 -8.76 -19.29
C ALA A 43 10.20 -7.69 -18.53
N ASN A 44 11.55 -7.86 -18.53
CA ASN A 44 12.51 -6.90 -17.96
C ASN A 44 12.32 -6.60 -16.48
N CYS A 45 11.72 -7.49 -15.70
CA CYS A 45 11.54 -7.32 -14.28
C CYS A 45 12.80 -7.67 -13.50
N LYS A 46 12.96 -7.02 -12.34
CA LYS A 46 14.04 -7.27 -11.38
C LYS A 46 13.44 -7.59 -10.01
N ILE A 47 13.93 -8.65 -9.35
CA ILE A 47 13.43 -9.09 -8.04
C ILE A 47 14.61 -9.20 -7.09
N GLY A 48 14.55 -8.49 -5.97
CA GLY A 48 15.59 -8.47 -4.95
C GLY A 48 15.71 -9.78 -4.17
N HIS A 49 16.72 -9.85 -3.30
CA HIS A 49 16.99 -11.02 -2.46
C HIS A 49 15.90 -11.24 -1.40
N ASN A 50 15.67 -12.50 -1.02
CA ASN A 50 14.71 -12.90 0.04
C ASN A 50 13.28 -12.37 -0.19
N THR A 51 12.87 -12.21 -1.44
CA THR A 51 11.55 -11.72 -1.80
C THR A 51 10.59 -12.88 -2.02
N ILE A 52 9.36 -12.72 -1.53
CA ILE A 52 8.32 -13.73 -1.66
C ILE A 52 7.16 -13.13 -2.46
N ILE A 53 6.84 -13.74 -3.59
CA ILE A 53 5.67 -13.41 -4.42
C ILE A 53 4.70 -14.58 -4.32
N GLU A 54 3.63 -14.39 -3.57
CA GLU A 54 2.66 -15.46 -3.28
C GLU A 54 1.72 -15.73 -4.45
N LYS A 55 0.95 -16.79 -4.33
CA LYS A 55 0.04 -17.27 -5.38
C LYS A 55 -0.90 -16.19 -5.93
N ASN A 56 -1.20 -16.30 -7.22
CA ASN A 56 -2.14 -15.45 -7.96
C ASN A 56 -1.76 -13.96 -8.02
N VAL A 57 -0.51 -13.60 -7.78
CA VAL A 57 0.02 -12.25 -8.00
C VAL A 57 0.32 -12.06 -9.48
N SER A 58 -0.03 -10.89 -10.02
CA SER A 58 0.33 -10.49 -11.37
C SER A 58 1.21 -9.24 -11.34
N ILE A 59 2.34 -9.27 -12.04
CA ILE A 59 3.32 -8.18 -12.18
C ILE A 59 3.50 -7.91 -13.66
N GLY A 60 3.33 -6.66 -14.07
CA GLY A 60 3.53 -6.20 -15.45
C GLY A 60 5.01 -6.10 -15.85
N ASP A 61 5.25 -5.46 -16.99
CA ASP A 61 6.58 -5.30 -17.56
C ASP A 61 7.41 -4.22 -16.86
N ASN A 62 8.74 -4.33 -16.93
CA ASN A 62 9.71 -3.33 -16.46
C ASN A 62 9.58 -2.99 -14.96
N CYS A 63 9.09 -3.91 -14.14
CA CYS A 63 8.93 -3.70 -12.72
C CYS A 63 10.21 -4.02 -11.95
N SER A 64 10.39 -3.35 -10.81
CA SER A 64 11.48 -3.62 -9.87
C SER A 64 10.93 -3.84 -8.48
N ILE A 65 11.17 -5.03 -7.93
CA ILE A 65 10.75 -5.43 -6.58
C ILE A 65 12.01 -5.54 -5.72
N GLY A 66 12.05 -4.79 -4.63
CA GLY A 66 13.17 -4.74 -3.70
C GLY A 66 13.34 -6.02 -2.88
N SER A 67 14.43 -6.08 -2.13
CA SER A 67 14.77 -7.21 -1.26
C SER A 67 13.88 -7.28 -0.01
N ASN A 68 13.71 -8.48 0.55
CA ASN A 68 12.91 -8.74 1.75
C ASN A 68 11.44 -8.28 1.62
N THR A 69 10.90 -8.22 0.42
CA THR A 69 9.54 -7.77 0.12
C THR A 69 8.60 -8.96 -0.01
N ILE A 70 7.38 -8.81 0.53
CA ILE A 70 6.34 -9.84 0.43
C ILE A 70 5.16 -9.26 -0.34
N ILE A 71 4.78 -9.92 -1.45
CA ILE A 71 3.66 -9.50 -2.29
C ILE A 71 2.61 -10.60 -2.30
N ARG A 72 1.37 -10.24 -1.95
CA ARG A 72 0.21 -11.11 -1.88
C ARG A 72 -0.98 -10.43 -2.55
N ASN A 73 -1.92 -11.20 -3.06
CA ASN A 73 -3.24 -10.68 -3.46
C ASN A 73 -3.16 -9.34 -4.22
N SER A 74 -2.26 -9.23 -5.19
CA SER A 74 -1.95 -7.96 -5.83
C SER A 74 -1.89 -8.06 -7.34
N LEU A 75 -2.35 -6.99 -8.00
CA LEU A 75 -2.21 -6.73 -9.42
C LEU A 75 -1.33 -5.50 -9.58
N ILE A 76 -0.13 -5.68 -10.11
CA ILE A 76 0.87 -4.64 -10.28
C ILE A 76 1.04 -4.38 -11.78
N SER A 77 0.79 -3.16 -12.22
CA SER A 77 0.90 -2.74 -13.61
C SER A 77 2.36 -2.55 -14.05
N ASN A 78 2.58 -2.03 -15.26
CA ASN A 78 3.91 -1.84 -15.81
C ASN A 78 4.69 -0.70 -15.14
N ASN A 79 6.02 -0.77 -15.20
CA ASN A 79 6.95 0.27 -14.73
C ASN A 79 6.80 0.62 -13.24
N VAL A 80 6.34 -0.31 -12.43
CA VAL A 80 6.20 -0.10 -10.98
C VAL A 80 7.50 -0.46 -10.27
N LYS A 81 7.87 0.38 -9.30
CA LYS A 81 8.97 0.09 -8.37
C LYS A 81 8.43 -0.09 -6.97
N ILE A 82 8.76 -1.18 -6.33
CA ILE A 82 8.51 -1.43 -4.91
C ILE A 82 9.88 -1.61 -4.27
N LEU A 83 10.25 -0.74 -3.35
CA LEU A 83 11.54 -0.77 -2.71
C LEU A 83 11.62 -1.84 -1.61
N ASP A 84 12.73 -1.90 -0.88
CA ASP A 84 13.02 -2.96 0.07
C ASP A 84 12.08 -2.99 1.29
N ASN A 85 11.90 -4.18 1.86
CA ASN A 85 11.17 -4.43 3.11
C ASN A 85 9.68 -4.05 3.07
N CYS A 86 9.05 -4.04 1.91
CA CYS A 86 7.62 -3.75 1.77
C CYS A 86 6.75 -4.99 2.00
N VAL A 87 5.54 -4.78 2.53
CA VAL A 87 4.50 -5.83 2.63
C VAL A 87 3.24 -5.34 1.91
N VAL A 88 2.89 -6.02 0.82
CA VAL A 88 1.76 -5.63 -0.03
C VAL A 88 0.73 -6.75 -0.08
N GLY A 89 -0.54 -6.41 0.10
CA GLY A 89 -1.66 -7.33 -0.07
C GLY A 89 -1.98 -8.21 1.15
N LYS A 90 -1.48 -7.86 2.34
CA LYS A 90 -1.83 -8.48 3.62
C LYS A 90 -3.24 -8.07 4.06
N HIS A 91 -3.86 -8.86 4.92
CA HIS A 91 -5.13 -8.52 5.58
C HIS A 91 -5.08 -7.17 6.28
N GLY A 92 -6.10 -6.35 6.07
CA GLY A 92 -6.27 -5.09 6.77
C GLY A 92 -6.78 -5.25 8.20
N PHE A 93 -6.85 -4.13 8.91
CA PHE A 93 -7.33 -4.06 10.28
C PHE A 93 -8.86 -3.86 10.29
N GLY A 94 -9.62 -4.96 10.23
CA GLY A 94 -11.08 -4.95 10.20
C GLY A 94 -11.68 -5.95 11.17
N PHE A 95 -12.55 -5.45 12.07
CA PHE A 95 -13.16 -6.25 13.13
C PHE A 95 -14.62 -5.86 13.36
N PHE A 96 -15.44 -6.85 13.69
CA PHE A 96 -16.74 -6.64 14.31
C PHE A 96 -16.52 -6.63 15.84
N PRO A 97 -16.79 -5.49 16.51
CA PRO A 97 -16.68 -5.42 17.97
C PRO A 97 -17.69 -6.38 18.61
N ASP A 98 -17.25 -7.15 19.59
CA ASP A 98 -18.10 -8.01 20.42
C ASP A 98 -17.64 -7.94 21.88
N LYS A 99 -18.57 -8.21 22.80
CA LYS A 99 -18.33 -8.19 24.25
C LYS A 99 -17.34 -9.23 24.74
N ILE A 100 -17.27 -10.39 24.05
CA ILE A 100 -16.42 -11.53 24.44
C ILE A 100 -15.10 -11.50 23.69
N LYS A 101 -15.17 -11.31 22.36
CA LYS A 101 -13.98 -11.25 21.51
C LYS A 101 -14.28 -10.51 20.20
N ASN A 102 -13.37 -9.66 19.77
CA ASN A 102 -13.47 -9.05 18.45
C ASN A 102 -13.34 -10.10 17.34
N LEU A 103 -14.28 -10.11 16.41
CA LEU A 103 -14.25 -11.03 15.27
C LEU A 103 -13.66 -10.30 14.06
N ARG A 104 -12.56 -10.85 13.53
CA ARG A 104 -11.99 -10.34 12.29
C ARG A 104 -12.91 -10.68 11.12
N TYR A 105 -13.28 -9.70 10.31
CA TYR A 105 -13.97 -9.98 9.06
C TYR A 105 -12.99 -10.23 7.91
N PRO A 106 -13.36 -11.09 6.95
CA PRO A 106 -12.47 -11.48 5.87
C PRO A 106 -12.20 -10.31 4.92
N HIS A 107 -10.98 -10.30 4.36
CA HIS A 107 -10.59 -9.40 3.28
C HIS A 107 -10.42 -10.24 2.01
N ILE A 108 -11.22 -10.00 0.99
CA ILE A 108 -11.24 -10.78 -0.26
C ILE A 108 -10.89 -9.93 -1.49
N GLY A 109 -10.84 -8.61 -1.35
CA GLY A 109 -10.35 -7.72 -2.38
C GLY A 109 -8.84 -7.87 -2.59
N VAL A 110 -8.28 -7.14 -3.54
CA VAL A 110 -6.85 -7.14 -3.86
C VAL A 110 -6.25 -5.75 -3.69
N VAL A 111 -4.94 -5.66 -3.81
CA VAL A 111 -4.23 -4.40 -4.05
C VAL A 111 -4.05 -4.24 -5.55
N ILE A 112 -4.36 -3.06 -6.07
CA ILE A 112 -4.06 -2.68 -7.46
C ILE A 112 -3.06 -1.52 -7.40
N ILE A 113 -1.88 -1.71 -8.01
CA ILE A 113 -0.89 -0.67 -8.18
C ILE A 113 -0.81 -0.37 -9.68
N GLU A 114 -1.23 0.81 -10.06
CA GLU A 114 -1.27 1.22 -11.46
C GLU A 114 0.12 1.64 -11.96
N GLU A 115 0.22 1.96 -13.23
CA GLU A 115 1.47 2.20 -13.94
C GLU A 115 2.32 3.34 -13.35
N ASN A 116 3.64 3.20 -13.46
CA ASN A 116 4.64 4.20 -13.10
C ASN A 116 4.61 4.63 -11.63
N CYS A 117 4.14 3.78 -10.72
CA CYS A 117 4.15 4.02 -9.29
C CYS A 117 5.50 3.65 -8.67
N GLU A 118 5.85 4.35 -7.59
CA GLU A 118 6.98 3.96 -6.73
C GLU A 118 6.52 3.86 -5.28
N ILE A 119 6.88 2.76 -4.61
CA ILE A 119 6.53 2.46 -3.23
C ILE A 119 7.84 2.40 -2.43
N GLY A 120 8.01 3.33 -1.50
CA GLY A 120 9.22 3.47 -0.68
C GLY A 120 9.40 2.35 0.34
N CYS A 121 10.63 2.23 0.84
CA CYS A 121 11.05 1.16 1.74
C CYS A 121 10.19 1.04 3.00
N GLY A 122 9.94 -0.19 3.43
CA GLY A 122 9.24 -0.48 4.68
C GLY A 122 7.76 -0.09 4.67
N SER A 123 7.18 0.20 3.50
CA SER A 123 5.76 0.53 3.38
C SER A 123 4.87 -0.70 3.45
N THR A 124 3.66 -0.52 3.98
CA THR A 124 2.65 -1.58 4.08
C THR A 124 1.37 -1.16 3.37
N ILE A 125 0.84 -2.03 2.50
CA ILE A 125 -0.39 -1.78 1.75
C ILE A 125 -1.33 -2.96 1.96
N ASP A 126 -2.42 -2.75 2.68
CA ASP A 126 -3.41 -3.78 2.96
C ASP A 126 -4.30 -4.06 1.75
N ARG A 127 -4.67 -5.32 1.56
CA ARG A 127 -5.71 -5.70 0.59
C ARG A 127 -7.07 -5.14 0.99
N GLY A 128 -7.92 -4.93 0.03
CA GLY A 128 -9.30 -4.52 0.29
C GLY A 128 -10.15 -5.61 0.96
N SER A 129 -11.18 -5.22 1.66
CA SER A 129 -12.16 -6.15 2.20
C SER A 129 -13.09 -6.68 1.09
N MET A 130 -14.16 -5.99 0.78
CA MET A 130 -15.08 -6.35 -0.33
C MET A 130 -14.78 -5.60 -1.63
N SER A 131 -14.06 -4.48 -1.57
CA SER A 131 -13.53 -3.74 -2.72
C SER A 131 -12.01 -3.69 -2.66
N ASN A 132 -11.36 -3.22 -3.72
CA ASN A 132 -9.90 -3.20 -3.81
C ASN A 132 -9.30 -1.97 -3.12
N THR A 133 -8.05 -2.10 -2.65
CA THR A 133 -7.15 -0.98 -2.37
C THR A 133 -6.47 -0.60 -3.67
N VAL A 134 -6.44 0.69 -4.02
CA VAL A 134 -5.96 1.15 -5.34
C VAL A 134 -4.96 2.29 -5.17
N ILE A 135 -3.81 2.16 -5.82
CA ILE A 135 -2.81 3.22 -5.97
C ILE A 135 -2.84 3.64 -7.44
N GLY A 136 -3.28 4.86 -7.71
CA GLY A 136 -3.43 5.40 -9.07
C GLY A 136 -2.10 5.70 -9.75
N LYS A 137 -2.12 5.82 -11.06
CA LYS A 137 -0.95 6.01 -11.94
C LYS A 137 -0.05 7.16 -11.48
N ASN A 138 1.26 7.01 -11.72
CA ASN A 138 2.27 8.04 -11.43
C ASN A 138 2.26 8.50 -9.96
N THR A 139 1.82 7.69 -9.03
CA THR A 139 1.80 8.01 -7.59
C THR A 139 3.08 7.53 -6.93
N TYR A 140 3.67 8.42 -6.13
CA TYR A 140 4.93 8.17 -5.43
C TYR A 140 4.69 8.17 -3.92
N LEU A 141 4.99 7.05 -3.30
CA LEU A 141 4.95 6.86 -1.85
C LEU A 141 6.39 6.78 -1.34
N ASP A 142 6.75 7.66 -0.42
CA ASP A 142 8.04 7.62 0.27
C ASP A 142 8.08 6.48 1.30
N ASN A 143 9.09 6.42 2.14
CA ASN A 143 9.35 5.30 3.04
C ASN A 143 8.36 5.22 4.21
N GLN A 144 8.12 3.99 4.70
CA GLN A 144 7.34 3.70 5.90
C GLN A 144 5.90 4.22 5.85
N ILE A 145 5.28 4.19 4.70
CA ILE A 145 3.87 4.58 4.54
C ILE A 145 2.96 3.40 4.83
N HIS A 146 1.85 3.67 5.54
CA HIS A 146 0.79 2.69 5.72
C HIS A 146 -0.47 3.06 4.94
N ILE A 147 -0.87 2.20 4.02
CA ILE A 147 -2.12 2.30 3.26
C ILE A 147 -3.05 1.18 3.73
N ALA A 148 -4.08 1.54 4.48
CA ALA A 148 -5.03 0.57 5.01
C ALA A 148 -6.01 0.06 3.92
N HIS A 149 -6.79 -0.94 4.30
CA HIS A 149 -7.73 -1.61 3.39
C HIS A 149 -8.73 -0.66 2.71
N ASN A 150 -9.09 -0.93 1.48
CA ASN A 150 -10.08 -0.19 0.69
C ASN A 150 -9.72 1.28 0.40
N VAL A 151 -8.53 1.74 0.72
CA VAL A 151 -8.07 3.08 0.37
C VAL A 151 -7.95 3.17 -1.16
N LYS A 152 -8.36 4.31 -1.70
CA LYS A 152 -8.17 4.64 -3.11
C LYS A 152 -7.39 5.92 -3.21
N ILE A 153 -6.26 5.90 -3.89
CA ILE A 153 -5.43 7.06 -4.18
C ILE A 153 -5.51 7.35 -5.67
N GLY A 154 -5.85 8.57 -6.03
CA GLY A 154 -5.87 9.03 -7.42
C GLY A 154 -4.46 9.17 -8.00
N GLU A 155 -4.40 9.46 -9.28
CA GLU A 155 -3.15 9.56 -10.03
C GLU A 155 -2.31 10.81 -9.67
N ASN A 156 -1.02 10.78 -10.01
CA ASN A 156 -0.07 11.88 -9.86
C ASN A 156 0.07 12.42 -8.43
N SER A 157 -0.16 11.59 -7.42
CA SER A 157 -0.05 12.00 -6.02
C SER A 157 1.34 11.72 -5.46
N ILE A 158 1.79 12.55 -4.52
CA ILE A 158 3.09 12.44 -3.85
C ILE A 158 2.86 12.43 -2.35
N ILE A 159 3.27 11.36 -1.69
CA ILE A 159 3.03 11.13 -0.27
C ILE A 159 4.38 10.91 0.41
N ALA A 160 4.72 11.83 1.32
CA ALA A 160 6.00 11.80 2.03
C ALA A 160 6.01 10.76 3.16
N GLY A 161 7.19 10.48 3.71
CA GLY A 161 7.44 9.39 4.63
C GLY A 161 6.58 9.37 5.89
N GLN A 162 6.32 8.17 6.39
CA GLN A 162 5.58 7.91 7.62
C GLN A 162 4.13 8.41 7.65
N VAL A 163 3.52 8.65 6.48
CA VAL A 163 2.09 8.95 6.37
C VAL A 163 1.27 7.69 6.59
N GLY A 164 0.20 7.81 7.39
CA GLY A 164 -0.80 6.77 7.58
C GLY A 164 -2.15 7.16 6.98
N ILE A 165 -2.70 6.32 6.12
CA ILE A 165 -4.04 6.51 5.54
C ILE A 165 -4.94 5.38 5.99
N ALA A 166 -5.92 5.71 6.84
CA ALA A 166 -6.83 4.74 7.43
C ALA A 166 -7.89 4.24 6.42
N GLY A 167 -8.48 3.10 6.75
CA GLY A 167 -9.30 2.31 5.83
C GLY A 167 -10.46 3.06 5.20
N SER A 168 -10.77 2.70 3.96
CA SER A 168 -11.89 3.22 3.15
C SER A 168 -11.82 4.72 2.83
N SER A 169 -10.67 5.36 3.02
CA SER A 169 -10.46 6.74 2.62
C SER A 169 -10.23 6.87 1.12
N ILE A 170 -10.67 7.97 0.56
CA ILE A 170 -10.51 8.29 -0.86
C ILE A 170 -9.62 9.54 -0.96
N ILE A 171 -8.47 9.40 -1.59
CA ILE A 171 -7.55 10.49 -1.90
C ILE A 171 -7.68 10.79 -3.39
N GLY A 172 -7.93 12.03 -3.74
CA GLY A 172 -8.05 12.48 -5.13
C GLY A 172 -6.73 12.44 -5.90
N SER A 173 -6.75 12.97 -7.11
CA SER A 173 -5.57 13.08 -7.97
C SER A 173 -4.77 14.35 -7.67
N ASN A 174 -3.47 14.34 -7.99
CA ASN A 174 -2.53 15.46 -7.77
C ASN A 174 -2.46 15.92 -6.31
N VAL A 175 -2.62 15.00 -5.35
CA VAL A 175 -2.57 15.30 -3.92
C VAL A 175 -1.12 15.23 -3.42
N ARG A 176 -0.74 16.17 -2.57
CA ARG A 176 0.55 16.18 -1.89
C ARG A 176 0.35 16.08 -0.39
N ILE A 177 0.95 15.07 0.24
CA ILE A 177 0.82 14.84 1.68
C ILE A 177 2.21 14.92 2.31
N GLY A 178 2.37 15.86 3.24
CA GLY A 178 3.61 16.02 4.00
C GLY A 178 3.83 14.87 4.99
N GLY A 179 5.10 14.61 5.32
CA GLY A 179 5.50 13.49 6.17
C GLY A 179 4.80 13.46 7.53
N GLN A 180 4.59 12.26 8.06
CA GLN A 180 3.94 12.02 9.35
C GLN A 180 2.49 12.52 9.47
N ALA A 181 1.83 12.86 8.35
CA ALA A 181 0.41 13.17 8.39
C ALA A 181 -0.42 11.90 8.58
N GLY A 182 -1.50 12.01 9.34
CA GLY A 182 -2.47 10.93 9.58
C GLY A 182 -3.82 11.27 8.96
N ILE A 183 -4.37 10.36 8.17
CA ILE A 183 -5.67 10.52 7.51
C ILE A 183 -6.66 9.54 8.14
N SER A 184 -7.73 10.06 8.74
CA SER A 184 -8.79 9.24 9.34
C SER A 184 -9.53 8.41 8.30
N GLY A 185 -10.12 7.29 8.76
CA GLY A 185 -10.87 6.41 7.89
C GLY A 185 -12.18 7.03 7.36
N HIS A 186 -12.64 6.50 6.22
CA HIS A 186 -13.93 6.85 5.60
C HIS A 186 -14.08 8.33 5.21
N ILE A 187 -13.00 9.06 5.00
CA ILE A 187 -13.05 10.45 4.54
C ILE A 187 -12.61 10.59 3.09
N LYS A 188 -12.98 11.71 2.49
CA LYS A 188 -12.59 12.07 1.13
C LYS A 188 -11.69 13.30 1.15
N VAL A 189 -10.52 13.17 0.57
CA VAL A 189 -9.62 14.27 0.20
C VAL A 189 -9.81 14.53 -1.29
N GLY A 190 -10.10 15.75 -1.65
CA GLY A 190 -10.35 16.17 -3.04
C GLY A 190 -9.10 16.16 -3.92
N ASN A 191 -9.25 16.61 -5.16
CA ASN A 191 -8.15 16.74 -6.10
C ASN A 191 -7.33 18.00 -5.83
N ASN A 192 -6.05 18.01 -6.22
CA ASN A 192 -5.13 19.14 -6.09
C ASN A 192 -5.04 19.68 -4.64
N VAL A 193 -5.10 18.78 -3.66
CA VAL A 193 -5.01 19.12 -2.23
C VAL A 193 -3.55 19.04 -1.78
N GLU A 194 -3.15 20.00 -0.93
CA GLU A 194 -1.86 19.96 -0.22
C GLU A 194 -2.12 19.83 1.29
N ILE A 195 -1.52 18.80 1.91
CA ILE A 195 -1.60 18.54 3.35
C ILE A 195 -0.21 18.71 3.95
N GLY A 196 -0.06 19.66 4.88
CA GLY A 196 1.20 19.90 5.57
C GLY A 196 1.62 18.72 6.46
N GLY A 197 2.94 18.58 6.69
CA GLY A 197 3.50 17.52 7.53
C GLY A 197 2.97 17.51 8.96
N GLY A 198 2.86 16.34 9.57
CA GLY A 198 2.34 16.15 10.92
C GLY A 198 0.85 16.41 11.10
N SER A 199 0.12 16.68 10.02
CA SER A 199 -1.31 17.04 10.09
C SER A 199 -2.20 15.85 10.43
N GLY A 200 -3.19 16.07 11.31
CA GLY A 200 -4.28 15.12 11.59
C GLY A 200 -5.53 15.47 10.79
N VAL A 201 -5.84 14.72 9.75
CA VAL A 201 -7.01 14.98 8.89
C VAL A 201 -8.16 14.10 9.34
N ILE A 202 -9.20 14.72 9.91
CA ILE A 202 -10.37 14.04 10.50
C ILE A 202 -11.69 14.33 9.79
N LYS A 203 -11.66 15.14 8.73
CA LYS A 203 -12.83 15.56 7.94
C LYS A 203 -12.50 15.59 6.46
N ASN A 204 -13.53 15.52 5.62
CA ASN A 204 -13.38 15.70 4.18
C ASN A 204 -12.71 17.03 3.85
N ILE A 205 -11.82 17.00 2.84
CA ILE A 205 -11.14 18.18 2.32
C ILE A 205 -11.64 18.40 0.88
N PRO A 206 -12.17 19.58 0.53
CA PRO A 206 -12.60 19.88 -0.83
C PRO A 206 -11.40 20.03 -1.78
N ASP A 207 -11.67 19.98 -3.09
CA ASP A 207 -10.67 20.17 -4.14
C ASP A 207 -9.93 21.51 -3.97
N ASN A 208 -8.70 21.56 -4.48
CA ASN A 208 -7.86 22.76 -4.55
C ASN A 208 -7.60 23.45 -3.20
N THR A 209 -7.56 22.66 -2.12
CA THR A 209 -7.40 23.18 -0.75
C THR A 209 -6.02 22.87 -0.19
N LYS A 210 -5.48 23.81 0.60
CA LYS A 210 -4.28 23.59 1.39
C LYS A 210 -4.64 23.58 2.87
N VAL A 211 -4.21 22.53 3.58
CA VAL A 211 -4.47 22.35 5.02
C VAL A 211 -3.19 22.04 5.77
N MET A 212 -3.13 22.46 7.02
CA MET A 212 -2.02 22.16 7.94
C MET A 212 -2.53 22.13 9.38
N GLY A 213 -2.17 21.12 10.14
CA GLY A 213 -2.50 20.97 11.57
C GLY A 213 -1.29 20.95 12.49
N TYR A 214 -0.25 21.73 12.20
CA TYR A 214 1.02 21.82 12.89
C TYR A 214 1.69 23.14 12.45
N PRO A 215 2.58 23.83 13.14
CA PRO A 215 3.89 23.34 13.59
C PRO A 215 4.05 23.27 15.11
N ALA A 216 5.20 22.72 15.56
CA ALA A 216 5.63 22.82 16.95
C ALA A 216 5.82 24.30 17.33
N LYS A 217 5.33 24.66 18.52
CA LYS A 217 5.46 25.98 19.10
C LYS A 217 6.38 25.95 20.30
N ASN A 218 6.89 27.12 20.71
CA ASN A 218 7.52 27.23 22.02
C ASN A 218 6.56 26.71 23.09
N ILE A 219 7.03 25.94 24.08
CA ILE A 219 6.16 25.30 25.07
C ILE A 219 5.26 26.29 25.82
N ARG A 220 5.74 27.51 26.07
CA ARG A 220 4.93 28.55 26.71
C ARG A 220 3.79 29.06 25.84
N GLU A 221 4.04 29.19 24.54
CA GLU A 221 3.04 29.56 23.55
C GLU A 221 1.99 28.44 23.37
N PHE A 222 2.46 27.19 23.29
CA PHE A 222 1.57 26.03 23.20
C PHE A 222 0.60 25.95 24.39
N ILE A 223 1.11 26.11 25.62
CA ILE A 223 0.26 26.08 26.84
C ILE A 223 -0.72 27.26 26.86
N ARG A 224 -0.30 28.44 26.40
CA ARG A 224 -1.18 29.62 26.34
C ARG A 224 -2.32 29.45 25.33
N ASP A 225 -1.99 28.93 24.13
CA ASP A 225 -2.94 28.82 23.01
C ASP A 225 -3.93 27.65 23.17
N ASN A 226 -3.71 26.76 24.13
CA ASN A 226 -4.55 25.60 24.43
C ASN A 226 -5.23 25.68 25.82
N LYS A 227 -5.25 26.85 26.46
CA LYS A 227 -6.11 27.15 27.61
C LYS A 227 -7.45 27.73 27.14
#